data_c24a2e2f9454343d47dcfc0b1823109a
#
_entry.id   c24a2e2f9454343d47dcfc0b1823109a
#
_cell.length_a   1.000
_cell.length_b   1.000
_cell.length_c   1.000
_cell.angle_alpha   90.00
_cell.angle_beta   90.00
_cell.angle_gamma   90.00
#
_symmetry.space_group_name_H-M   'P 1'
#
loop_
_entity.id
_entity.type
_entity.pdbx_description
1 polymer ?
#
loop_
_entity_poly.entity_id
_entity_poly.type
_entity_poly.pdbx_seq_one_letter_code
_entity_poly.pdbx_strand_id
1 'polypeptide(L)'
;MFVSTGGIDFDKEKPSILLMHGSGLTHIVWSLHEQFYASQGFNVLSVDLPGHGNSEGPSLESIEKISNWVKSLINVLGIKKIIIIGHSQGSLIGIDFASRYPDLISSLVLVA
;
A
#
# COMPACT_ATOMS: atom_id res chain seq x y z
N MET A 1 9.04 3.63 -8.30
CA MET A 1 8.02 3.00 -7.43
C MET A 1 8.28 1.50 -7.38
N PHE A 2 8.38 0.94 -6.19
CA PHE A 2 8.61 -0.49 -6.01
C PHE A 2 7.42 -1.12 -5.26
N VAL A 3 6.93 -2.26 -5.79
CA VAL A 3 5.82 -2.99 -5.20
C VAL A 3 6.16 -4.49 -5.19
N SER A 4 6.07 -5.11 -4.02
CA SER A 4 6.17 -6.57 -3.89
C SER A 4 4.77 -7.17 -3.88
N THR A 5 4.58 -8.27 -4.59
CA THR A 5 3.25 -8.88 -4.79
C THR A 5 3.13 -10.29 -4.20
N GLY A 6 4.09 -10.69 -3.38
CA GLY A 6 4.09 -12.04 -2.80
C GLY A 6 4.35 -13.13 -3.84
N GLY A 7 4.92 -12.78 -4.98
CA GLY A 7 5.22 -13.73 -6.06
C GLY A 7 4.02 -14.12 -6.91
N ILE A 8 2.88 -13.45 -6.74
CA ILE A 8 1.64 -13.71 -7.48
C ILE A 8 1.36 -12.57 -8.44
N ASP A 9 1.00 -12.89 -9.67
CA ASP A 9 0.63 -11.88 -10.66
C ASP A 9 -0.66 -11.17 -10.26
N PHE A 10 -0.75 -9.89 -10.59
CA PHE A 10 -1.94 -9.08 -10.34
C PHE A 10 -3.12 -9.60 -11.20
N ASP A 11 -4.27 -9.79 -10.55
CA ASP A 11 -5.50 -10.26 -11.18
C ASP A 11 -6.64 -9.28 -10.86
N LYS A 12 -7.18 -8.63 -11.88
CA LYS A 12 -8.24 -7.63 -11.73
C LYS A 12 -9.51 -8.18 -11.05
N GLU A 13 -9.72 -9.48 -11.13
CA GLU A 13 -10.92 -10.12 -10.54
C GLU A 13 -10.79 -10.37 -9.04
N LYS A 14 -9.59 -10.21 -8.48
CA LYS A 14 -9.35 -10.43 -7.05
C LYS A 14 -9.37 -9.11 -6.28
N PRO A 15 -9.85 -9.15 -5.02
CA PRO A 15 -9.73 -7.97 -4.15
C PRO A 15 -8.27 -7.68 -3.85
N SER A 16 -7.95 -6.40 -3.65
CA SER A 16 -6.58 -5.94 -3.46
C SER A 16 -6.33 -5.41 -2.06
N ILE A 17 -5.18 -5.78 -1.50
CA ILE A 17 -4.69 -5.29 -0.21
C ILE A 17 -3.41 -4.52 -0.45
N LEU A 18 -3.35 -3.29 0.07
CA LEU A 18 -2.15 -2.46 0.07
C LEU A 18 -1.55 -2.45 1.47
N LEU A 19 -0.28 -2.83 1.58
CA LEU A 19 0.46 -2.85 2.82
C LEU A 19 1.47 -1.70 2.81
N MET A 20 1.38 -0.82 3.82
CA MET A 20 2.26 0.35 3.94
C MET A 20 3.05 0.31 5.25
N HIS A 21 4.38 0.30 5.13
CA HIS A 21 5.31 0.23 6.25
C HIS A 21 5.43 1.57 6.99
N GLY A 22 6.09 1.53 8.15
CA GLY A 22 6.43 2.72 8.91
C GLY A 22 7.67 3.44 8.37
N SER A 23 7.91 4.65 8.86
CA SER A 23 9.07 5.46 8.49
C SER A 23 10.38 4.72 8.76
N GLY A 24 11.31 4.77 7.81
CA GLY A 24 12.61 4.12 7.93
C GLY A 24 12.60 2.60 7.71
N LEU A 25 11.44 2.03 7.40
CA LEU A 25 11.29 0.59 7.12
C LEU A 25 11.14 0.33 5.62
N THR A 26 10.84 -0.89 5.25
CA THR A 26 10.61 -1.29 3.86
C THR A 26 9.47 -2.31 3.80
N HIS A 27 9.09 -2.72 2.58
CA HIS A 27 8.07 -3.76 2.36
C HIS A 27 8.39 -5.08 3.09
N ILE A 28 9.66 -5.32 3.43
CA ILE A 28 10.11 -6.58 4.04
C ILE A 28 9.40 -6.84 5.39
N VAL A 29 9.00 -5.80 6.11
CA VAL A 29 8.27 -5.97 7.38
C VAL A 29 6.95 -6.71 7.19
N TRP A 30 6.42 -6.74 5.98
CA TRP A 30 5.16 -7.39 5.64
C TRP A 30 5.32 -8.79 5.03
N SER A 31 6.53 -9.36 5.00
CA SER A 31 6.80 -10.61 4.26
C SER A 31 5.83 -11.75 4.58
N LEU A 32 5.53 -11.98 5.86
CA LEU A 32 4.59 -13.03 6.26
C LEU A 32 3.16 -12.69 5.87
N HIS A 33 2.78 -11.43 6.00
CA HIS A 33 1.44 -10.95 5.62
C HIS A 33 1.23 -11.09 4.11
N GLU A 34 2.25 -10.72 3.31
CA GLU A 34 2.20 -10.89 1.85
C GLU A 34 1.88 -12.32 1.48
N GLN A 35 2.65 -13.26 2.03
CA GLN A 35 2.49 -14.69 1.70
C GLN A 35 1.11 -15.19 2.12
N PHE A 36 0.66 -14.81 3.30
CA PHE A 36 -0.63 -15.23 3.81
C PHE A 36 -1.78 -14.73 2.93
N TYR A 37 -1.84 -13.42 2.68
CA TYR A 37 -2.93 -12.85 1.89
C TYR A 37 -2.91 -13.30 0.45
N ALA A 38 -1.74 -13.45 -0.16
CA ALA A 38 -1.63 -14.00 -1.51
C ALA A 38 -2.20 -15.41 -1.57
N SER A 39 -1.95 -16.24 -0.55
CA SER A 39 -2.49 -17.60 -0.48
C SER A 39 -4.01 -17.65 -0.29
N GLN A 40 -4.61 -16.56 0.21
CA GLN A 40 -6.05 -16.45 0.45
C GLN A 40 -6.81 -15.86 -0.74
N GLY A 41 -6.16 -15.64 -1.87
CA GLY A 41 -6.82 -15.16 -3.08
C GLY A 41 -6.90 -13.65 -3.22
N PHE A 42 -6.06 -12.89 -2.51
CA PHE A 42 -5.98 -11.45 -2.66
C PHE A 42 -4.83 -11.06 -3.58
N ASN A 43 -5.01 -9.93 -4.30
CA ASN A 43 -3.84 -9.21 -4.80
C ASN A 43 -3.17 -8.56 -3.59
N VAL A 44 -1.86 -8.69 -3.49
CA VAL A 44 -1.09 -8.06 -2.41
C VAL A 44 -0.15 -7.05 -3.03
N LEU A 45 -0.20 -5.82 -2.53
CA LEU A 45 0.66 -4.73 -2.97
C LEU A 45 1.40 -4.23 -1.74
N SER A 46 2.61 -4.72 -1.53
CA SER A 46 3.47 -4.26 -0.44
C SER A 46 4.48 -3.28 -1.02
N VAL A 47 4.25 -2.00 -0.77
CA VAL A 47 5.04 -0.92 -1.38
C VAL A 47 6.24 -0.55 -0.52
N ASP A 48 7.33 -0.14 -1.17
CA ASP A 48 8.35 0.68 -0.54
C ASP A 48 7.95 2.14 -0.74
N LEU A 49 7.74 2.87 0.35
CA LEU A 49 7.38 4.28 0.28
C LEU A 49 8.48 5.09 -0.42
N PRO A 50 8.15 6.25 -1.01
CA PRO A 50 9.16 7.07 -1.70
C PRO A 50 10.39 7.33 -0.83
N GLY A 51 11.58 7.12 -1.40
CA GLY A 51 12.84 7.26 -0.70
C GLY A 51 13.19 6.12 0.27
N HIS A 52 12.38 5.06 0.30
CA HIS A 52 12.60 3.88 1.15
C HIS A 52 12.85 2.64 0.28
N GLY A 53 13.66 1.71 0.79
CA GLY A 53 13.92 0.43 0.13
C GLY A 53 14.32 0.59 -1.34
N ASN A 54 13.57 -0.06 -2.22
CA ASN A 54 13.83 -0.06 -3.66
C ASN A 54 13.06 1.02 -4.44
N SER A 55 12.26 1.85 -3.76
CA SER A 55 11.55 2.95 -4.40
C SER A 55 12.47 4.14 -4.65
N GLU A 56 12.25 4.79 -5.80
CA GLU A 56 13.06 5.92 -6.25
C GLU A 56 12.79 7.20 -5.49
N GLY A 57 13.70 8.16 -5.70
CA GLY A 57 13.55 9.54 -5.31
C GLY A 57 13.90 9.82 -3.87
N PRO A 58 13.81 11.08 -3.46
CA PRO A 58 13.86 11.42 -2.04
C PRO A 58 12.55 11.05 -1.37
N SER A 59 12.56 10.91 -0.05
CA SER A 59 11.34 10.78 0.74
C SER A 59 10.46 12.01 0.50
N LEU A 60 9.15 11.80 0.39
CA LEU A 60 8.21 12.90 0.25
C LEU A 60 7.99 13.58 1.60
N GLU A 61 7.87 14.91 1.57
CA GLU A 61 7.87 15.73 2.78
C GLU A 61 6.55 15.71 3.55
N SER A 62 5.44 15.34 2.89
CA SER A 62 4.13 15.39 3.53
C SER A 62 3.32 14.13 3.31
N ILE A 63 2.43 13.86 4.26
CA ILE A 63 1.47 12.76 4.18
C ILE A 63 0.59 12.91 2.95
N GLU A 64 0.16 14.15 2.64
CA GLU A 64 -0.65 14.43 1.46
C GLU A 64 0.04 14.00 0.17
N LYS A 65 1.31 14.32 0.02
CA LYS A 65 2.09 13.93 -1.18
C LYS A 65 2.21 12.42 -1.29
N ILE A 66 2.37 11.72 -0.17
CA ILE A 66 2.44 10.26 -0.16
C ILE A 66 1.08 9.66 -0.53
N SER A 67 -0.02 10.22 -0.02
CA SER A 67 -1.37 9.79 -0.41
C SER A 67 -1.60 9.94 -1.90
N ASN A 68 -1.15 11.04 -2.50
CA ASN A 68 -1.25 11.25 -3.94
C ASN A 68 -0.40 10.25 -4.73
N TRP A 69 0.77 9.90 -4.20
CA TRP A 69 1.63 8.87 -4.77
C TRP A 69 0.94 7.51 -4.77
N VAL A 70 0.28 7.15 -3.66
CA VAL A 70 -0.52 5.93 -3.53
C VAL A 70 -1.68 5.94 -4.53
N LYS A 71 -2.37 7.07 -4.68
CA LYS A 71 -3.45 7.19 -5.64
C LYS A 71 -2.97 6.94 -7.06
N SER A 72 -1.78 7.41 -7.41
CA SER A 72 -1.17 7.16 -8.72
C SER A 72 -0.99 5.67 -8.98
N LEU A 73 -0.52 4.92 -7.98
CA LEU A 73 -0.37 3.47 -8.08
C LEU A 73 -1.72 2.79 -8.34
N ILE A 74 -2.73 3.16 -7.56
CA ILE A 74 -4.07 2.59 -7.68
C ILE A 74 -4.65 2.87 -9.06
N ASN A 75 -4.47 4.08 -9.58
CA ASN A 75 -4.95 4.47 -10.90
C ASN A 75 -4.26 3.68 -12.01
N VAL A 76 -2.94 3.52 -11.93
CA VAL A 76 -2.16 2.78 -12.94
C VAL A 76 -2.63 1.32 -13.01
N LEU A 77 -2.95 0.72 -11.87
CA LEU A 77 -3.41 -0.67 -11.81
C LEU A 77 -4.90 -0.84 -12.11
N GLY A 78 -5.63 0.26 -12.24
CA GLY A 78 -7.07 0.21 -12.50
C GLY A 78 -7.90 -0.34 -11.35
N ILE A 79 -7.41 -0.23 -10.12
CA ILE A 79 -8.10 -0.72 -8.93
C ILE A 79 -9.23 0.25 -8.58
N LYS A 80 -10.43 -0.26 -8.38
CA LYS A 80 -11.60 0.57 -8.04
C LYS A 80 -11.78 0.73 -6.54
N LYS A 81 -11.47 -0.31 -5.78
CA LYS A 81 -11.55 -0.28 -4.31
C LYS A 81 -10.40 -1.08 -3.73
N ILE A 82 -9.86 -0.60 -2.61
CA ILE A 82 -8.69 -1.22 -2.00
C ILE A 82 -8.85 -1.33 -0.48
N ILE A 83 -8.28 -2.40 0.06
CA ILE A 83 -8.10 -2.57 1.51
C ILE A 83 -6.71 -2.05 1.83
N ILE A 84 -6.60 -1.13 2.79
CA ILE A 84 -5.31 -0.59 3.22
C ILE A 84 -4.99 -1.09 4.63
N ILE A 85 -3.79 -1.62 4.79
CA ILE A 85 -3.23 -1.98 6.10
C ILE A 85 -1.97 -1.15 6.28
N GLY A 86 -1.96 -0.26 7.27
CA GLY A 86 -0.84 0.63 7.53
C GLY A 86 -0.26 0.44 8.93
N HIS A 87 1.06 0.52 9.03
CA HIS A 87 1.80 0.44 10.28
C HIS A 87 2.48 1.78 10.57
N SER A 88 2.26 2.34 11.76
CA SER A 88 2.88 3.59 12.21
C SER A 88 2.63 4.73 11.20
N GLN A 89 3.65 5.25 10.52
CA GLN A 89 3.48 6.27 9.49
C GLN A 89 2.54 5.79 8.37
N GLY A 90 2.59 4.51 8.02
CA GLY A 90 1.65 3.93 7.06
C GLY A 90 0.20 4.05 7.51
N SER A 91 -0.07 4.01 8.82
CA SER A 91 -1.41 4.25 9.36
C SER A 91 -1.87 5.68 9.11
N LEU A 92 -0.98 6.66 9.31
CA LEU A 92 -1.30 8.07 9.06
C LEU A 92 -1.60 8.31 7.59
N ILE A 93 -0.82 7.69 6.71
CA ILE A 93 -1.05 7.75 5.26
C ILE A 93 -2.40 7.15 4.92
N GLY A 94 -2.73 5.99 5.51
CA GLY A 94 -4.01 5.34 5.28
C GLY A 94 -5.20 6.20 5.70
N ILE A 95 -5.10 6.85 6.86
CA ILE A 95 -6.14 7.77 7.34
C ILE A 95 -6.31 8.96 6.38
N ASP A 96 -5.20 9.58 5.98
CA ASP A 96 -5.23 10.70 5.05
C ASP A 96 -5.83 10.28 3.70
N PHE A 97 -5.38 9.14 3.17
CA PHE A 97 -5.88 8.61 1.92
C PHE A 97 -7.39 8.34 1.97
N ALA A 98 -7.86 7.69 3.02
CA ALA A 98 -9.28 7.40 3.20
C ALA A 98 -10.12 8.68 3.31
N SER A 99 -9.57 9.72 3.94
CA SER A 99 -10.21 11.02 4.05
C SER A 99 -10.33 11.72 2.70
N ARG A 100 -9.29 11.65 1.87
CA ARG A 100 -9.26 12.32 0.55
C ARG A 100 -10.00 11.55 -0.51
N TYR A 101 -9.94 10.22 -0.47
CA TYR A 101 -10.46 9.34 -1.51
C TYR A 101 -11.35 8.23 -0.94
N PRO A 102 -12.44 8.60 -0.23
CA PRO A 102 -13.28 7.62 0.45
C PRO A 102 -13.89 6.58 -0.49
N ASP A 103 -14.12 6.94 -1.74
CA ASP A 103 -14.72 6.03 -2.73
C ASP A 103 -13.77 4.93 -3.18
N LEU A 104 -12.46 5.08 -2.92
CA LEU A 104 -11.45 4.10 -3.30
C LEU A 104 -11.15 3.11 -2.19
N ILE A 105 -11.66 3.34 -0.98
CA ILE A 105 -11.39 2.51 0.20
C ILE A 105 -12.54 1.56 0.46
N SER A 106 -12.24 0.26 0.59
CA SER A 106 -13.21 -0.71 1.11
C SER A 106 -13.02 -0.98 2.60
N SER A 107 -11.78 -0.99 3.07
CA SER A 107 -11.46 -1.18 4.49
C SER A 107 -10.11 -0.56 4.82
N LEU A 108 -9.94 -0.12 6.07
CA LEU A 108 -8.70 0.44 6.58
C LEU A 108 -8.35 -0.23 7.90
N VAL A 109 -7.15 -0.82 7.98
CA VAL A 109 -6.63 -1.44 9.20
C VAL A 109 -5.40 -0.67 9.65
N LEU A 110 -5.40 -0.25 10.89
CA LEU A 110 -4.32 0.55 11.48
C LEU A 110 -3.57 -0.30 12.51
N VAL A 111 -2.26 -0.39 12.33
CA VAL A 111 -1.37 -1.11 13.25
C VAL A 111 -0.45 -0.09 13.91
N ALA A 112 -0.46 -0.06 15.23
CA ALA A 112 0.34 0.90 16.01
C ALA A 112 1.83 0.57 15.96
#